data_744726f9d50b4a31f7d64cff6c4a9404
#
_entry.id   744726f9d50b4a31f7d64cff6c4a9404
#
_cell.length_a   1.000
_cell.length_b   1.000
_cell.length_c   1.000
_cell.angle_alpha   90.00
_cell.angle_beta   90.00
_cell.angle_gamma   90.00
#
_symmetry.space_group_name_H-M   'P 1'
#
loop_
_entity.id
_entity.type
_entity.pdbx_description
1 polymer ?
#
loop_
_entity_poly.entity_id
_entity_poly.type
_entity_poly.pdbx_seq_one_letter_code
_entity_poly.pdbx_strand_id
1 'polypeptide(L)'
;MAAELDLERALVFGVASSALFVLEESDAVFREQGEERYREYQRDHLDDVLAPGVAFPFIRRLLDLNDLSDRERLGGGVILSRNDPGTGMRVMRSVERHGLDITRAIFMQGHAPYRFMKPLRMSLFLSANEADVREAISLGFAAGGENAAGGGRRGAGLRRRRRSNGR
;
A
#
# COMPACT_ATOMS: atom_id res chain seq x y z
N MET A 1 -23.70 -9.99 -11.15
CA MET A 1 -23.25 -9.65 -9.79
C MET A 1 -21.81 -10.08 -9.64
N ALA A 2 -20.96 -9.20 -9.15
CA ALA A 2 -19.58 -9.61 -8.85
C ALA A 2 -19.60 -10.69 -7.76
N ALA A 3 -18.82 -11.76 -7.94
CA ALA A 3 -18.71 -12.82 -6.96
C ALA A 3 -18.21 -12.25 -5.62
N GLU A 4 -18.76 -12.72 -4.51
CA GLU A 4 -18.31 -12.32 -3.18
C GLU A 4 -16.87 -12.81 -2.94
N LEU A 5 -16.05 -11.99 -2.28
CA LEU A 5 -14.68 -12.35 -1.95
C LEU A 5 -14.67 -13.33 -0.77
N ASP A 6 -14.32 -14.58 -1.04
CA ASP A 6 -14.08 -15.58 -0.01
C ASP A 6 -12.70 -15.38 0.63
N LEU A 7 -12.68 -14.86 1.86
CA LEU A 7 -11.44 -14.57 2.58
C LEU A 7 -10.61 -15.84 2.92
N GLU A 8 -11.20 -17.03 2.84
CA GLU A 8 -10.49 -18.29 3.12
C GLU A 8 -9.70 -18.80 1.91
N ARG A 9 -10.16 -18.47 0.71
CA ARG A 9 -9.63 -19.00 -0.54
C ARG A 9 -8.94 -17.96 -1.41
N ALA A 10 -9.37 -16.71 -1.31
CA ALA A 10 -8.84 -15.62 -2.11
C ALA A 10 -7.51 -15.08 -1.56
N LEU A 11 -6.68 -14.55 -2.44
CA LEU A 11 -5.51 -13.75 -2.08
C LEU A 11 -5.97 -12.38 -1.59
N VAL A 12 -5.99 -12.15 -0.28
CA VAL A 12 -6.32 -10.84 0.30
C VAL A 12 -5.04 -10.03 0.49
N PHE A 13 -4.99 -8.84 -0.06
CA PHE A 13 -3.86 -7.93 0.11
C PHE A 13 -4.31 -6.58 0.63
N GLY A 14 -3.51 -6.03 1.55
CA GLY A 14 -3.65 -4.68 2.08
C GLY A 14 -2.74 -3.71 1.35
N VAL A 15 -3.20 -2.50 1.13
CA VAL A 15 -2.38 -1.43 0.57
C VAL A 15 -2.64 -0.12 1.32
N ALA A 16 -1.57 0.54 1.74
CA ALA A 16 -1.67 1.89 2.28
C ALA A 16 -2.03 2.89 1.18
N SER A 17 -2.84 3.89 1.49
CA SER A 17 -3.20 4.94 0.52
C SER A 17 -1.98 5.62 -0.08
N SER A 18 -0.91 5.82 0.70
CA SER A 18 0.36 6.41 0.25
C SER A 18 1.17 5.54 -0.71
N ALA A 19 0.95 4.22 -0.72
CA ALA A 19 1.56 3.33 -1.71
C ALA A 19 0.71 3.24 -2.98
N LEU A 20 -0.61 3.33 -2.84
CA LEU A 20 -1.53 3.25 -3.96
C LEU A 20 -1.58 4.54 -4.78
N PHE A 21 -1.52 5.69 -4.13
CA PHE A 21 -1.59 7.01 -4.76
C PHE A 21 -0.52 7.97 -4.25
N VAL A 22 -0.19 8.97 -5.06
CA VAL A 22 0.67 10.09 -4.66
C VAL A 22 -0.13 11.05 -3.78
N LEU A 23 0.31 11.27 -2.55
CA LEU A 23 -0.32 12.14 -1.55
C LEU A 23 0.56 13.32 -1.13
N GLU A 24 1.69 13.53 -1.79
CA GLU A 24 2.72 14.49 -1.39
C GLU A 24 2.19 15.92 -1.22
N GLU A 25 1.32 16.38 -2.11
CA GLU A 25 0.73 17.73 -2.04
C GLU A 25 -0.13 17.88 -0.79
N SER A 26 -1.01 16.93 -0.52
CA SER A 26 -1.86 16.97 0.67
C SER A 26 -1.05 16.81 1.96
N ASP A 27 -0.02 15.98 1.95
CA ASP A 27 0.90 15.81 3.08
C ASP A 27 1.71 17.08 3.36
N ALA A 28 2.09 17.84 2.32
CA ALA A 28 2.73 19.14 2.45
C ALA A 28 1.78 20.15 3.13
N VAL A 29 0.52 20.22 2.72
CA VAL A 29 -0.49 21.08 3.35
C VAL A 29 -0.64 20.73 4.83
N PHE A 30 -0.71 19.44 5.17
CA PHE A 30 -0.79 19.00 6.56
C PHE A 30 0.39 19.47 7.40
N ARG A 31 1.61 19.28 6.90
CA ARG A 31 2.85 19.64 7.62
C ARG A 31 3.04 21.14 7.79
N GLU A 32 2.67 21.94 6.77
CA GLU A 32 2.93 23.37 6.73
C GLU A 32 1.80 24.20 7.35
N GLN A 33 0.56 23.76 7.22
CA GLN A 33 -0.62 24.55 7.53
C GLN A 33 -1.54 23.89 8.57
N GLY A 34 -1.26 22.65 8.97
CA GLY A 34 -2.00 21.94 10.01
C GLY A 34 -3.26 21.23 9.54
N GLU A 35 -3.94 20.59 10.49
CA GLU A 35 -5.02 19.65 10.23
C GLU A 35 -6.27 20.32 9.62
N GLU A 36 -6.62 21.53 10.07
CA GLU A 36 -7.82 22.23 9.61
C GLU A 36 -7.72 22.61 8.12
N ARG A 37 -6.59 23.20 7.73
CA ARG A 37 -6.30 23.52 6.31
C ARG A 37 -6.18 22.28 5.45
N TYR A 38 -5.65 21.21 5.99
CA TYR A 38 -5.61 19.92 5.31
C TYR A 38 -7.02 19.37 5.02
N ARG A 39 -7.95 19.47 5.99
CA ARG A 39 -9.34 19.05 5.80
C ARG A 39 -10.07 19.90 4.75
N GLU A 40 -9.84 21.22 4.76
CA GLU A 40 -10.37 22.12 3.72
C GLU A 40 -9.80 21.73 2.35
N TYR A 41 -8.48 21.58 2.23
CA TYR A 41 -7.82 21.16 1.00
C TYR A 41 -8.42 19.86 0.44
N GLN A 42 -8.62 18.86 1.27
CA GLN A 42 -9.21 17.60 0.83
C GLN A 42 -10.66 17.74 0.36
N ARG A 43 -11.44 18.62 0.98
CA ARG A 43 -12.82 18.91 0.52
C ARG A 43 -12.83 19.61 -0.83
N ASP A 44 -11.96 20.62 -0.98
CA ASP A 44 -11.89 21.41 -2.20
C ASP A 44 -11.40 20.58 -3.40
N HIS A 45 -10.56 19.55 -3.14
CA HIS A 45 -9.97 18.66 -4.15
C HIS A 45 -10.62 17.27 -4.16
N LEU A 46 -11.82 17.14 -3.62
CA LEU A 46 -12.47 15.83 -3.45
C LEU A 46 -12.66 15.08 -4.78
N ASP A 47 -12.92 15.80 -5.86
CA ASP A 47 -13.13 15.26 -7.20
C ASP A 47 -11.85 15.18 -8.05
N ASP A 48 -10.74 15.72 -7.54
CA ASP A 48 -9.45 15.65 -8.20
C ASP A 48 -8.84 14.26 -8.01
N VAL A 49 -8.69 13.55 -9.12
CA VAL A 49 -8.17 12.18 -9.13
C VAL A 49 -6.71 12.17 -8.72
N LEU A 50 -6.38 11.36 -7.73
CA LEU A 50 -5.01 11.16 -7.27
C LEU A 50 -4.18 10.43 -8.33
N ALA A 51 -2.93 10.85 -8.51
CA ALA A 51 -2.00 10.18 -9.40
C ALA A 51 -1.61 8.79 -8.85
N PRO A 52 -1.37 7.79 -9.73
CA PRO A 52 -0.90 6.48 -9.32
C PRO A 52 0.39 6.52 -8.52
N GLY A 53 0.41 5.85 -7.37
CA GLY A 53 1.59 5.66 -6.53
C GLY A 53 2.43 4.45 -6.94
N VAL A 54 3.48 4.18 -6.18
CA VAL A 54 4.48 3.14 -6.48
C VAL A 54 3.89 1.73 -6.56
N ALA A 55 2.91 1.40 -5.71
CA ALA A 55 2.28 0.09 -5.71
C ALA A 55 1.14 -0.06 -6.73
N PHE A 56 0.68 1.03 -7.34
CA PHE A 56 -0.48 1.03 -8.22
C PHE A 56 -0.40 0.01 -9.37
N PRO A 57 0.71 -0.05 -10.17
CA PRO A 57 0.79 -1.01 -11.26
C PRO A 57 0.74 -2.46 -10.79
N PHE A 58 1.32 -2.75 -9.63
CA PHE A 58 1.32 -4.08 -9.04
C PHE A 58 -0.08 -4.47 -8.54
N ILE A 59 -0.75 -3.56 -7.83
CA ILE A 59 -2.11 -3.77 -7.33
C ILE A 59 -3.09 -4.00 -8.49
N ARG A 60 -2.99 -3.23 -9.56
CA ARG A 60 -3.83 -3.43 -10.75
C ARG A 60 -3.67 -4.86 -11.29
N ARG A 61 -2.44 -5.33 -11.46
CA ARG A 61 -2.17 -6.70 -11.95
C ARG A 61 -2.69 -7.78 -11.02
N LEU A 62 -2.63 -7.56 -9.69
CA LEU A 62 -3.21 -8.50 -8.73
C LEU A 62 -4.74 -8.56 -8.85
N LEU A 63 -5.40 -7.43 -9.10
CA LEU A 63 -6.84 -7.38 -9.32
C LEU A 63 -7.23 -8.03 -10.65
N ASP A 64 -6.42 -7.84 -11.70
CA ASP A 64 -6.63 -8.44 -13.03
C ASP A 64 -6.60 -9.99 -12.98
N LEU A 65 -6.05 -10.61 -11.91
CA LEU A 65 -6.15 -12.07 -11.72
C LEU A 65 -7.60 -12.56 -11.62
N ASN A 66 -8.51 -11.70 -11.21
CA ASN A 66 -9.93 -12.04 -11.15
C ASN A 66 -10.53 -12.34 -12.53
N ASP A 67 -9.94 -11.80 -13.60
CA ASP A 67 -10.37 -12.06 -14.98
C ASP A 67 -10.06 -13.50 -15.45
N LEU A 68 -9.25 -14.23 -14.68
CA LEU A 68 -8.94 -15.64 -14.95
C LEU A 68 -10.02 -16.62 -14.49
N SER A 69 -11.03 -16.16 -13.76
CA SER A 69 -12.10 -17.00 -13.22
C SER A 69 -13.46 -16.32 -13.30
N ASP A 70 -14.38 -16.98 -13.99
CA ASP A 70 -15.79 -16.54 -14.06
C ASP A 70 -16.62 -16.97 -12.82
N ARG A 71 -16.05 -17.83 -11.96
CA ARG A 71 -16.78 -18.49 -10.88
C ARG A 71 -16.51 -17.90 -9.51
N GLU A 72 -15.27 -17.47 -9.27
CA GLU A 72 -14.84 -16.99 -7.94
C GLU A 72 -13.81 -15.85 -8.08
N ARG A 73 -13.79 -14.98 -7.10
CA ARG A 73 -12.75 -13.94 -7.01
C ARG A 73 -11.47 -14.56 -6.46
N LEU A 74 -10.41 -14.50 -7.24
CA LEU A 74 -9.09 -15.05 -6.87
C LEU A 74 -8.34 -14.12 -5.93
N GLY A 75 -8.59 -12.81 -5.99
CA GLY A 75 -7.95 -11.83 -5.14
C GLY A 75 -8.82 -10.62 -4.82
N GLY A 76 -8.49 -9.96 -3.72
CA GLY A 76 -9.17 -8.74 -3.29
C GLY A 76 -8.27 -7.80 -2.51
N GLY A 77 -8.35 -6.50 -2.84
CA GLY A 77 -7.64 -5.45 -2.16
C GLY A 77 -8.44 -4.83 -1.03
N VAL A 78 -7.75 -4.44 0.03
CA VAL A 78 -8.29 -3.63 1.12
C VAL A 78 -7.33 -2.45 1.35
N ILE A 79 -7.86 -1.24 1.34
CA ILE A 79 -7.07 -0.08 1.71
C ILE A 79 -6.96 -0.02 3.23
N LEU A 80 -5.74 0.00 3.74
CA LEU A 80 -5.43 0.22 5.15
C LEU A 80 -4.66 1.53 5.29
N SER A 81 -5.28 2.54 5.88
CA SER A 81 -4.70 3.87 5.93
C SER A 81 -4.79 4.50 7.32
N ARG A 82 -3.77 5.27 7.67
CA ARG A 82 -3.77 6.15 8.84
C ARG A 82 -4.54 7.45 8.60
N ASN A 83 -4.94 7.73 7.38
CA ASN A 83 -5.66 8.95 7.04
C ASN A 83 -7.01 9.02 7.74
N ASP A 84 -7.55 10.23 7.83
CA ASP A 84 -8.91 10.45 8.30
C ASP A 84 -9.94 10.06 7.20
N PRO A 85 -11.22 9.89 7.57
CA PRO A 85 -12.26 9.53 6.62
C PRO A 85 -12.49 10.55 5.49
N GLY A 86 -12.21 11.85 5.72
CA GLY A 86 -12.34 12.88 4.69
C GLY A 86 -11.35 12.68 3.55
N THR A 87 -10.09 12.45 3.89
CA THR A 87 -9.06 12.03 2.92
C THR A 87 -9.43 10.71 2.28
N GLY A 88 -9.99 9.79 3.07
CA GLY A 88 -10.45 8.50 2.62
C GLY A 88 -11.47 8.57 1.48
N MET A 89 -12.36 9.55 1.49
CA MET A 89 -13.33 9.75 0.41
C MET A 89 -12.64 10.07 -0.93
N ARG A 90 -11.63 10.96 -0.94
CA ARG A 90 -10.86 11.26 -2.16
C ARG A 90 -10.10 10.04 -2.67
N VAL A 91 -9.52 9.25 -1.76
CA VAL A 91 -8.86 7.99 -2.10
C VAL A 91 -9.85 7.02 -2.76
N MET A 92 -11.03 6.81 -2.18
CA MET A 92 -12.03 5.90 -2.73
C MET A 92 -12.60 6.39 -4.07
N ARG A 93 -12.80 7.68 -4.25
CA ARG A 93 -13.18 8.25 -5.56
C ARG A 93 -12.09 8.03 -6.61
N SER A 94 -10.83 8.16 -6.21
CA SER A 94 -9.70 7.89 -7.11
C SER A 94 -9.62 6.41 -7.49
N VAL A 95 -9.90 5.49 -6.55
CA VAL A 95 -10.03 4.05 -6.80
C VAL A 95 -11.07 3.79 -7.89
N GLU A 96 -12.26 4.37 -7.75
CA GLU A 96 -13.36 4.25 -8.71
C GLU A 96 -12.98 4.82 -10.09
N ARG A 97 -12.42 6.04 -10.11
CA ARG A 97 -12.00 6.71 -11.34
C ARG A 97 -10.91 5.98 -12.10
N HIS A 98 -10.01 5.31 -11.39
CA HIS A 98 -8.98 4.46 -11.99
C HIS A 98 -9.49 3.05 -12.36
N GLY A 99 -10.75 2.72 -12.06
CA GLY A 99 -11.33 1.42 -12.35
C GLY A 99 -10.69 0.28 -11.57
N LEU A 100 -10.25 0.54 -10.34
CA LEU A 100 -9.73 -0.51 -9.44
C LEU A 100 -10.90 -1.17 -8.70
N ASP A 101 -10.97 -2.50 -8.74
CA ASP A 101 -11.99 -3.26 -8.03
C ASP A 101 -11.61 -3.44 -6.55
N ILE A 102 -11.52 -2.32 -5.82
CA ILE A 102 -11.30 -2.27 -4.38
C ILE A 102 -12.51 -1.61 -3.73
N THR A 103 -13.29 -2.38 -2.99
CA THR A 103 -14.54 -1.92 -2.36
C THR A 103 -14.43 -1.79 -0.84
N ARG A 104 -13.28 -2.15 -0.27
CA ARG A 104 -13.06 -2.16 1.18
C ARG A 104 -11.91 -1.25 1.56
N ALA A 105 -12.16 -0.40 2.55
CA ALA A 105 -11.15 0.49 3.09
C ALA A 105 -11.34 0.70 4.59
N ILE A 106 -10.23 0.86 5.31
CA ILE A 106 -10.19 1.16 6.73
C ILE A 106 -9.31 2.37 6.93
N PHE A 107 -9.92 3.47 7.39
CA PHE A 107 -9.25 4.73 7.69
C PHE A 107 -9.20 4.94 9.20
N MET A 108 -8.01 5.12 9.76
CA MET A 108 -7.75 5.00 11.19
C MET A 108 -7.39 6.30 11.90
N GLN A 109 -7.49 7.45 11.22
CA GLN A 109 -7.25 8.77 11.81
C GLN A 109 -5.97 8.83 12.66
N GLY A 110 -4.83 8.54 12.05
CA GLY A 110 -3.51 8.51 12.68
C GLY A 110 -3.13 7.19 13.36
N HIS A 111 -4.09 6.31 13.65
CA HIS A 111 -3.80 5.02 14.27
C HIS A 111 -3.33 3.97 13.26
N ALA A 112 -2.55 3.01 13.75
CA ALA A 112 -2.07 1.89 12.93
C ALA A 112 -3.19 0.89 12.62
N PRO A 113 -3.34 0.47 11.35
CA PRO A 113 -4.43 -0.42 10.95
C PRO A 113 -4.12 -1.92 11.14
N TYR A 114 -2.98 -2.30 11.69
CA TYR A 114 -2.46 -3.68 11.70
C TYR A 114 -3.40 -4.69 12.39
N ARG A 115 -4.19 -4.26 13.38
CA ARG A 115 -5.16 -5.13 14.07
C ARG A 115 -6.18 -5.76 13.13
N PHE A 116 -6.40 -5.19 11.95
CA PHE A 116 -7.35 -5.69 10.97
C PHE A 116 -6.73 -6.70 9.99
N MET A 117 -5.41 -6.79 9.92
CA MET A 117 -4.73 -7.64 8.94
C MET A 117 -5.02 -9.13 9.18
N LYS A 118 -4.96 -9.57 10.43
CA LYS A 118 -5.24 -10.98 10.79
C LYS A 118 -6.71 -11.38 10.59
N PRO A 119 -7.70 -10.60 11.09
CA PRO A 119 -9.12 -10.90 10.83
C PRO A 119 -9.49 -10.92 9.35
N LEU A 120 -8.84 -10.08 8.54
CA LEU A 120 -9.06 -10.02 7.09
C LEU A 120 -8.23 -11.06 6.32
N ARG A 121 -7.49 -11.92 7.00
CA ARG A 121 -6.64 -12.96 6.41
C ARG A 121 -5.69 -12.43 5.33
N MET A 122 -5.11 -11.25 5.58
CA MET A 122 -4.20 -10.64 4.63
C MET A 122 -2.96 -11.49 4.42
N SER A 123 -2.64 -11.71 3.14
CA SER A 123 -1.45 -12.44 2.71
C SER A 123 -0.26 -11.51 2.41
N LEU A 124 -0.54 -10.25 2.11
CA LEU A 124 0.47 -9.25 1.76
C LEU A 124 0.00 -7.86 2.19
N PHE A 125 0.93 -7.02 2.64
CA PHE A 125 0.71 -5.59 2.90
C PHE A 125 1.74 -4.73 2.19
N LEU A 126 1.28 -3.69 1.49
CA LEU A 126 2.12 -2.73 0.79
C LEU A 126 1.94 -1.32 1.35
N SER A 127 3.05 -0.67 1.68
CA SER A 127 3.07 0.71 2.17
C SER A 127 4.27 1.47 1.62
N ALA A 128 4.13 2.76 1.35
CA ALA A 128 5.26 3.64 1.08
C ALA A 128 6.01 4.06 2.36
N ASN A 129 5.42 3.81 3.54
CA ASN A 129 6.04 4.10 4.82
C ASN A 129 6.84 2.87 5.32
N GLU A 130 8.15 3.03 5.41
CA GLU A 130 9.06 1.96 5.86
C GLU A 130 8.77 1.48 7.28
N ALA A 131 8.34 2.37 8.19
CA ALA A 131 7.98 1.99 9.55
C ALA A 131 6.76 1.05 9.56
N ASP A 132 5.77 1.30 8.71
CA ASP A 132 4.60 0.44 8.56
C ASP A 132 4.97 -0.95 8.01
N VAL A 133 5.90 -0.99 7.05
CA VAL A 133 6.39 -2.26 6.50
C VAL A 133 7.12 -3.07 7.57
N ARG A 134 8.03 -2.44 8.32
CA ARG A 134 8.77 -3.10 9.40
C ARG A 134 7.84 -3.63 10.50
N GLU A 135 6.85 -2.85 10.89
CA GLU A 135 5.87 -3.25 11.90
C GLU A 135 5.03 -4.44 11.42
N ALA A 136 4.53 -4.42 10.19
CA ALA A 136 3.79 -5.53 9.62
C ALA A 136 4.63 -6.82 9.58
N ILE A 137 5.91 -6.73 9.20
CA ILE A 137 6.85 -7.86 9.22
C ILE A 137 7.05 -8.37 10.65
N SER A 138 7.21 -7.48 11.64
CA SER A 138 7.39 -7.87 13.06
C SER A 138 6.18 -8.63 13.60
N LEU A 139 4.99 -8.37 13.07
CA LEU A 139 3.74 -9.07 13.39
C LEU A 139 3.53 -10.36 12.58
N GLY A 140 4.50 -10.73 11.73
CA GLY A 140 4.47 -11.97 10.96
C GLY A 140 3.76 -11.89 9.61
N PHE A 141 3.48 -10.69 9.11
CA PHE A 141 2.89 -10.49 7.79
C PHE A 141 3.95 -10.28 6.70
N ALA A 142 3.73 -10.82 5.51
CA ALA A 142 4.50 -10.42 4.35
C ALA A 142 4.18 -8.95 4.03
N ALA A 143 5.19 -8.12 3.95
CA ALA A 143 5.01 -6.71 3.64
C ALA A 143 6.15 -6.16 2.78
N GLY A 144 5.87 -5.11 2.01
CA GLY A 144 6.84 -4.46 1.14
C GLY A 144 6.52 -2.99 0.89
N GLY A 145 7.51 -2.26 0.37
CA GLY A 145 7.39 -0.84 0.06
C GLY A 145 8.56 -0.34 -0.80
N GLU A 146 8.51 0.92 -1.18
CA GLU A 146 9.45 1.55 -2.11
C GLU A 146 10.92 1.38 -1.68
N ASN A 147 11.22 1.48 -0.39
CA ASN A 147 12.58 1.41 0.14
C ASN A 147 13.08 -0.01 0.44
N ALA A 148 12.24 -1.04 0.34
CA ALA A 148 12.67 -2.43 0.53
C ALA A 148 13.60 -2.91 -0.60
N ALA A 149 13.59 -2.26 -1.75
CA ALA A 149 14.46 -2.57 -2.90
C ALA A 149 15.84 -1.88 -2.86
N GLY A 150 16.05 -0.87 -2.00
CA GLY A 150 17.26 -0.05 -1.95
C GLY A 150 18.36 -0.52 -0.98
N GLY A 151 18.12 -1.53 -0.16
CA GLY A 151 19.02 -1.96 0.93
C GLY A 151 20.04 -3.05 0.62
N GLY A 152 20.19 -3.48 -0.60
CA GLY A 152 21.02 -4.62 -0.92
C GLY A 152 21.97 -4.44 -2.09
N ARG A 153 23.06 -3.71 -1.94
CA ARG A 153 24.37 -3.94 -2.60
C ARG A 153 25.38 -2.87 -2.21
N ARG A 154 25.90 -2.91 -0.99
CA ARG A 154 27.28 -2.46 -0.79
C ARG A 154 28.16 -3.70 -0.85
N GLY A 155 29.01 -3.71 -1.89
CA GLY A 155 29.83 -4.81 -2.26
C GLY A 155 30.65 -5.38 -1.12
N ALA A 156 30.58 -6.66 -0.92
CA ALA A 156 31.63 -7.44 -0.32
C ALA A 156 32.82 -7.41 -1.28
N GLY A 157 33.74 -6.48 -1.04
CA GLY A 157 35.02 -6.46 -1.72
C GLY A 157 35.75 -7.78 -1.44
N LEU A 158 35.83 -8.62 -2.46
CA LEU A 158 36.65 -9.81 -2.47
C LEU A 158 38.11 -9.38 -2.37
N ARG A 159 38.66 -9.34 -1.14
CA ARG A 159 40.09 -9.22 -0.94
C ARG A 159 40.73 -10.52 -1.46
N ARG A 160 41.25 -10.46 -2.69
CA ARG A 160 42.20 -11.45 -3.19
C ARG A 160 43.42 -11.44 -2.28
N ARG A 161 43.59 -12.46 -1.45
CA ARG A 161 44.87 -12.78 -0.82
C ARG A 161 45.83 -13.21 -1.92
N ARG A 162 46.78 -12.35 -2.25
CA ARG A 162 47.99 -12.73 -2.97
C ARG A 162 48.77 -13.67 -2.07
N ARG A 163 48.90 -14.91 -2.49
CA ARG A 163 49.93 -15.81 -1.99
C ARG A 163 51.24 -15.30 -2.57
N SER A 164 52.14 -14.82 -1.74
CA SER A 164 53.53 -14.63 -2.08
C SER A 164 54.24 -16.00 -1.93
N ASN A 165 54.61 -16.63 -3.01
CA ASN A 165 55.69 -17.61 -3.03
C ASN A 165 56.98 -16.80 -2.96
N GLY A 166 57.76 -17.02 -1.93
CA GLY A 166 59.13 -16.55 -1.78
C GLY A 166 59.99 -17.71 -1.30
N ARG A 167 60.98 -17.96 -2.08
CA ARG A 167 62.09 -18.87 -1.80
C ARG A 167 62.84 -18.48 -0.52
#